data_4d862489a1653bd237c6cad3ba523bcc
#
_entry.id   4d862489a1653bd237c6cad3ba523bcc
#
_cell.length_a   1.000
_cell.length_b   1.000
_cell.length_c   1.000
_cell.angle_alpha   90.00
_cell.angle_beta   90.00
_cell.angle_gamma   90.00
#
_symmetry.space_group_name_H-M   'P 1'
#
loop_
_entity.id
_entity.type
_entity.pdbx_description
1 polymer ?
#
loop_
_entity_poly.entity_id
_entity_poly.type
_entity_poly.pdbx_seq_one_letter_code
_entity_poly.pdbx_strand_id
1 'polypeptide(L)' 'VAALTTLKTLLDGGLISQEEYDAKRQEIISRL' A
#
# COMPACT_ATOMS: atom_id res chain seq x y z
N VAL A 1 -3.03 9.54 -5.98
CA VAL A 1 -3.48 8.29 -6.58
C VAL A 1 -4.23 7.46 -5.54
N ALA A 2 -5.43 7.01 -5.91
CA ALA A 2 -6.33 6.33 -4.98
C ALA A 2 -5.73 5.04 -4.40
N ALA A 3 -4.95 4.32 -5.19
CA ALA A 3 -4.38 3.05 -4.75
C ALA A 3 -3.47 3.23 -3.54
N LEU A 4 -2.64 4.27 -3.56
CA LEU A 4 -1.74 4.52 -2.42
C LEU A 4 -2.52 4.95 -1.19
N THR A 5 -3.57 5.74 -1.37
CA THR A 5 -4.42 6.15 -0.26
C THR A 5 -5.11 4.94 0.37
N THR A 6 -5.61 4.05 -0.46
CA THR A 6 -6.26 2.82 0.01
C THR A 6 -5.27 1.96 0.78
N LEU A 7 -4.05 1.81 0.26
CA LEU A 7 -3.01 1.04 0.94
C LEU A 7 -2.69 1.61 2.31
N LYS A 8 -2.57 2.93 2.39
CA LYS A 8 -2.27 3.57 3.67
C LYS A 8 -3.40 3.33 4.68
N THR A 9 -4.63 3.38 4.22
CA THR A 9 -5.78 3.11 5.07
C THR A 9 -5.74 1.68 5.60
N LEU A 10 -5.39 0.72 4.74
CA LEU A 10 -5.28 -0.68 5.15
C LEU A 10 -4.18 -0.87 6.18
N LEU A 11 -3.06 -0.22 5.98
CA LEU A 11 -1.94 -0.30 6.92
C LEU A 11 -2.34 0.31 8.27
N ASP A 12 -2.94 1.48 8.23
CA ASP A 12 -3.40 2.19 9.43
C ASP A 12 -4.41 1.38 10.23
N GLY A 13 -5.30 0.71 9.50
CA GLY A 13 -6.31 -0.12 10.15
C GLY A 13 -5.81 -1.46 10.64
N GLY A 14 -4.54 -1.78 10.38
CA GLY A 14 -3.97 -3.04 10.79
C GLY A 14 -4.42 -4.23 9.97
N LEU A 15 -4.98 -3.96 8.79
CA LEU A 15 -5.48 -5.02 7.91
C LEU A 15 -4.34 -5.68 7.12
N ILE A 16 -3.25 -4.94 6.91
CA ILE A 16 -2.06 -5.47 6.25
C ILE A 16 -0.83 -5.11 7.08
N SER A 17 0.26 -5.87 6.89
CA SER A 17 1.51 -5.60 7.58
C SER A 17 2.34 -4.59 6.81
N GLN A 18 3.40 -4.09 7.46
CA GLN A 18 4.33 -3.15 6.83
C GLN A 18 4.95 -3.77 5.58
N GLU A 19 5.29 -5.04 5.65
CA GLU A 19 5.87 -5.76 4.51
C GLU A 19 4.90 -5.82 3.33
N GLU A 20 3.65 -6.10 3.64
CA GLU A 20 2.60 -6.11 2.62
C GLU A 20 2.43 -4.73 1.99
N TYR A 21 2.41 -3.71 2.84
CA TYR A 21 2.28 -2.34 2.39
C TYR A 21 3.42 -1.98 1.43
N ASP A 22 4.64 -2.28 1.83
CA ASP A 22 5.81 -1.99 1.02
C ASP A 22 5.77 -2.70 -0.32
N ALA A 23 5.38 -3.98 -0.32
CA ALA A 23 5.28 -4.77 -1.54
C ALA A 23 4.28 -4.15 -2.52
N LYS A 24 3.11 -3.79 -2.01
CA LYS A 24 2.07 -3.20 -2.85
C LYS A 24 2.48 -1.81 -3.34
N ARG A 25 3.11 -1.05 -2.49
CA ARG A 25 3.58 0.29 -2.85
C ARG A 25 4.60 0.20 -3.98
N GLN A 26 5.54 -0.73 -3.87
CA GLN A 26 6.55 -0.94 -4.91
C GLN A 26 5.91 -1.31 -6.25
N GLU A 27 4.91 -2.15 -6.20
CA GLU A 27 4.21 -2.57 -7.39
C GLU A 27 3.55 -1.38 -8.09
N ILE A 28 2.90 -0.54 -7.32
CA ILE A 28 2.22 0.64 -7.86
C ILE A 28 3.23 1.64 -8.44
N ILE A 29 4.32 1.88 -7.73
CA ILE A 29 5.36 2.79 -8.19
C ILE A 29 5.99 2.27 -9.48
N SER A 30 6.14 0.97 -9.59
CA SER A 30 6.70 0.33 -10.77
C SER A 30 5.86 0.56 -12.01
N ARG A 31 4.59 0.84 -11.84
CA ARG A 31 3.67 1.08 -12.96
C ARG A 31 3.60 2.54 -13.39
N LEU A 32 4.09 3.43 -12.59
CA LEU A 32 4.03 4.87 -12.91
C LEU A 32 4.92 5.28 -14.09
#